data_2fb49f95ab674b1d3b6b2b11cafb200c
#
_entry.id   2fb49f95ab674b1d3b6b2b11cafb200c
#
_cell.length_a   1.000
_cell.length_b   1.000
_cell.length_c   1.000
_cell.angle_alpha   90.00
_cell.angle_beta   90.00
_cell.angle_gamma   90.00
#
_symmetry.space_group_name_H-M   'P 1'
#
loop_
_entity.id
_entity.type
_entity.pdbx_description
1 polymer ?
#
loop_
_entity_poly.entity_id
_entity_poly.type
_entity_poly.pdbx_seq_one_letter_code
_entity_poly.pdbx_strand_id
1 'polypeptide(L)'
;MIQYQRLRVIFLASLTMMSASPSFAGGYIRFGSEYEYYPQKKIAYHRLTSYNPYVRFSYRPQGSDWTYSGRILLKEYPYKKDYVNKVSTSQSGLYELYATDYIKSGGFIFRPGIGFRVIPYDKENYYGERYERQLRILPQFDYLLTQDSRFYLNGFFYIADSKGSRKNDRTIDPYNNGECKASDANAFGFCSKKYSDWGYEFDAGVHHNINSFNSIALGIHTEFDGVTNNYDDQLVQGTLDYQYRTGKLALGPYVRIAIDRTIKLKSEKNPLSNVTLKQPYNRYGIRAHYSFNGRWSMGAETYYQTEKMQDQSGNDIQSRKKWFYKLNIQYNF
;
A
#
# COMPACT_ATOMS: atom_id res chain seq x y z
N MET A 1 -17.68 -19.87 3.05
CA MET A 1 -17.50 -20.87 1.98
C MET A 1 -16.87 -20.28 0.71
N ILE A 2 -17.28 -19.12 0.24
CA ILE A 2 -16.74 -18.44 -0.98
C ILE A 2 -15.24 -18.06 -0.83
N GLN A 3 -14.78 -17.69 0.34
CA GLN A 3 -13.36 -17.32 0.58
C GLN A 3 -12.40 -18.51 0.51
N TYR A 4 -12.82 -19.69 0.97
CA TYR A 4 -12.03 -20.93 0.86
C TYR A 4 -11.82 -21.36 -0.60
N GLN A 5 -12.80 -21.12 -1.46
CA GLN A 5 -12.67 -21.39 -2.90
C GLN A 5 -11.71 -20.41 -3.58
N ARG A 6 -11.70 -19.13 -3.19
CA ARG A 6 -10.77 -18.13 -3.73
C ARG A 6 -9.33 -18.44 -3.35
N LEU A 7 -9.05 -18.86 -2.11
CA LEU A 7 -7.73 -19.31 -1.68
C LEU A 7 -7.26 -20.55 -2.45
N ARG A 8 -8.15 -21.51 -2.70
CA ARG A 8 -7.84 -22.71 -3.51
C ARG A 8 -7.49 -22.38 -4.96
N VAL A 9 -8.20 -21.44 -5.58
CA VAL A 9 -7.90 -20.99 -6.96
C VAL A 9 -6.55 -20.29 -7.03
N ILE A 10 -6.21 -19.46 -6.07
CA ILE A 10 -4.90 -18.79 -5.98
C ILE A 10 -3.80 -19.81 -5.77
N PHE A 11 -3.99 -20.79 -4.90
CA PHE A 11 -3.02 -21.86 -4.62
C PHE A 11 -2.82 -22.77 -5.83
N LEU A 12 -3.88 -23.16 -6.53
CA LEU A 12 -3.82 -23.94 -7.77
C LEU A 12 -3.16 -23.15 -8.92
N ALA A 13 -3.50 -21.89 -9.12
CA ALA A 13 -2.85 -21.04 -10.13
C ALA A 13 -1.35 -20.86 -9.87
N SER A 14 -0.96 -20.77 -8.59
CA SER A 14 0.44 -20.69 -8.19
C SER A 14 1.20 -22.00 -8.42
N LEU A 15 0.56 -23.16 -8.19
CA LEU A 15 1.14 -24.48 -8.47
C LEU A 15 1.30 -24.74 -9.97
N THR A 16 0.34 -24.33 -10.80
CA THR A 16 0.44 -24.44 -12.26
C THR A 16 1.53 -23.55 -12.83
N MET A 17 1.80 -22.37 -12.27
CA MET A 17 2.96 -21.57 -12.65
C MET A 17 4.30 -22.23 -12.27
N MET A 18 4.35 -23.02 -11.20
CA MET A 18 5.55 -23.78 -10.81
C MET A 18 5.85 -24.99 -11.71
N SER A 19 4.84 -25.56 -12.36
CA SER A 19 4.97 -26.75 -13.23
C SER A 19 5.24 -26.41 -14.71
N ALA A 20 5.10 -25.15 -15.12
CA ALA A 20 5.38 -24.71 -16.48
C ALA A 20 6.89 -24.59 -16.71
N SER A 21 7.42 -25.56 -17.38
CA SER A 21 8.73 -25.79 -18.07
C SER A 21 10.00 -24.94 -17.73
N PRO A 22 11.19 -25.52 -17.98
CA PRO A 22 12.51 -25.06 -17.51
C PRO A 22 13.11 -23.85 -18.25
N SER A 23 12.32 -23.05 -18.94
CA SER A 23 12.77 -21.84 -19.64
C SER A 23 12.75 -20.56 -18.78
N PHE A 24 12.68 -20.70 -17.46
CA PHE A 24 12.68 -19.55 -16.54
C PHE A 24 14.11 -19.07 -16.28
N ALA A 25 14.42 -17.82 -16.63
CA ALA A 25 15.72 -17.21 -16.34
C ALA A 25 15.87 -16.80 -14.85
N GLY A 26 14.77 -16.63 -14.15
CA GLY A 26 14.75 -16.36 -12.72
C GLY A 26 13.45 -15.70 -12.25
N GLY A 27 13.13 -15.97 -11.01
CA GLY A 27 11.95 -15.39 -10.41
C GLY A 27 11.73 -15.91 -8.99
N TYR A 28 10.64 -15.48 -8.42
CA TYR A 28 10.21 -15.99 -7.12
C TYR A 28 8.69 -16.01 -6.99
N ILE A 29 8.23 -16.87 -6.11
CA ILE A 29 6.88 -16.79 -5.56
C ILE A 29 6.99 -16.67 -4.03
N ARG A 30 6.18 -15.80 -3.45
CA ARG A 30 6.16 -15.51 -2.01
C ARG A 30 4.74 -15.63 -1.50
N PHE A 31 4.57 -16.42 -0.46
CA PHE A 31 3.34 -16.54 0.31
C PHE A 31 3.53 -15.85 1.64
N GLY A 32 2.55 -15.13 2.10
CA GLY A 32 2.65 -14.45 3.37
C GLY A 32 1.32 -13.96 3.91
N SER A 33 1.41 -13.38 5.08
CA SER A 33 0.28 -12.69 5.71
C SER A 33 0.75 -11.39 6.36
N GLU A 34 -0.16 -10.44 6.41
CA GLU A 34 -0.02 -9.18 7.13
C GLU A 34 -1.14 -9.10 8.16
N TYR A 35 -0.81 -8.62 9.35
CA TYR A 35 -1.77 -8.38 10.42
C TYR A 35 -1.66 -6.94 10.88
N GLU A 36 -2.74 -6.18 10.73
CA GLU A 36 -2.85 -4.80 11.22
C GLU A 36 -3.72 -4.78 12.46
N TYR A 37 -3.16 -4.41 13.60
CA TYR A 37 -3.85 -4.35 14.87
C TYR A 37 -4.01 -2.91 15.35
N TYR A 38 -5.25 -2.52 15.61
CA TYR A 38 -5.62 -1.22 16.15
C TYR A 38 -6.19 -1.40 17.57
N PRO A 39 -5.41 -1.11 18.61
CA PRO A 39 -5.82 -1.37 20.01
C PRO A 39 -6.97 -0.48 20.50
N GLN A 40 -7.22 0.64 19.83
CA GLN A 40 -8.20 1.64 20.27
C GLN A 40 -9.57 1.38 19.66
N LYS A 41 -10.53 0.97 20.50
CA LYS A 41 -11.89 0.59 20.08
C LYS A 41 -12.87 1.77 19.91
N LYS A 42 -12.55 2.98 20.40
CA LYS A 42 -13.52 4.09 20.54
C LYS A 42 -13.24 5.34 19.70
N ILE A 43 -12.36 5.29 18.73
CA ILE A 43 -12.05 6.46 17.90
C ILE A 43 -13.06 6.57 16.76
N ALA A 44 -13.56 7.79 16.50
CA ALA A 44 -14.59 8.07 15.49
C ALA A 44 -14.23 7.65 14.05
N TYR A 45 -12.95 7.47 13.75
CA TYR A 45 -12.40 7.02 12.46
C TYR A 45 -11.72 5.66 12.62
N HIS A 46 -12.50 4.62 12.87
CA HIS A 46 -11.98 3.28 13.08
C HIS A 46 -11.39 2.71 11.80
N ARG A 47 -10.09 2.42 11.82
CA ARG A 47 -9.55 1.38 10.97
C ARG A 47 -9.71 0.05 11.69
N LEU A 48 -10.28 -0.92 11.01
CA LEU A 48 -10.48 -2.24 11.59
C LEU A 48 -9.16 -2.99 11.63
N THR A 49 -8.95 -3.74 12.72
CA THR A 49 -7.97 -4.82 12.74
C THR A 49 -8.23 -5.75 11.57
N SER A 50 -7.21 -6.06 10.80
CA SER A 50 -7.33 -6.89 9.60
C SER A 50 -6.24 -7.95 9.55
N TYR A 51 -6.60 -9.10 8.98
CA TYR A 51 -5.71 -10.17 8.60
C TYR A 51 -5.67 -10.26 7.08
N ASN A 52 -4.49 -10.18 6.49
CA ASN A 52 -4.32 -9.98 5.06
C ASN A 52 -3.37 -11.04 4.47
N PRO A 53 -3.86 -12.26 4.13
CA PRO A 53 -3.06 -13.23 3.39
C PRO A 53 -2.77 -12.72 1.99
N TYR A 54 -1.57 -13.00 1.48
CA TYR A 54 -1.17 -12.58 0.16
C TYR A 54 -0.27 -13.59 -0.55
N VAL A 55 -0.29 -13.51 -1.87
CA VAL A 55 0.70 -14.08 -2.77
C VAL A 55 1.36 -12.96 -3.55
N ARG A 56 2.68 -13.01 -3.68
CA ARG A 56 3.46 -12.12 -4.54
C ARG A 56 4.35 -12.96 -5.44
N PHE A 57 4.50 -12.55 -6.68
CA PHE A 57 5.40 -13.19 -7.62
C PHE A 57 6.25 -12.17 -8.35
N SER A 58 7.38 -12.63 -8.86
CA SER A 58 8.21 -11.91 -9.81
C SER A 58 8.80 -12.91 -10.79
N TYR A 59 8.89 -12.53 -12.04
CA TYR A 59 9.36 -13.37 -13.12
C TYR A 59 10.10 -12.55 -14.16
N ARG A 60 11.30 -12.99 -14.55
CA ARG A 60 12.08 -12.41 -15.64
C ARG A 60 12.34 -13.51 -16.69
N PRO A 61 11.83 -13.37 -17.94
CA PRO A 61 12.10 -14.31 -19.00
C PRO A 61 13.59 -14.36 -19.35
N GLN A 62 14.05 -15.51 -19.83
CA GLN A 62 15.42 -15.66 -20.28
C GLN A 62 15.72 -14.72 -21.47
N GLY A 63 16.85 -14.00 -21.41
CA GLY A 63 17.25 -13.06 -22.45
C GLY A 63 16.43 -11.76 -22.51
N SER A 64 15.55 -11.52 -21.52
CA SER A 64 14.75 -10.31 -21.43
C SER A 64 15.27 -9.38 -20.34
N ASP A 65 15.23 -8.07 -20.56
CA ASP A 65 15.44 -7.07 -19.54
C ASP A 65 14.16 -6.76 -18.76
N TRP A 66 13.02 -7.18 -19.27
CA TRP A 66 11.72 -7.01 -18.64
C TRP A 66 11.50 -7.98 -17.47
N THR A 67 11.01 -7.43 -16.37
CA THR A 67 10.56 -8.18 -15.20
C THR A 67 9.07 -7.95 -14.99
N TYR A 68 8.32 -9.03 -14.88
CA TYR A 68 6.90 -9.02 -14.58
C TYR A 68 6.71 -9.39 -13.11
N SER A 69 5.90 -8.64 -12.40
CA SER A 69 5.61 -8.93 -11.00
C SER A 69 4.17 -8.64 -10.65
N GLY A 70 3.69 -9.25 -9.58
CA GLY A 70 2.34 -9.01 -9.13
C GLY A 70 2.11 -9.39 -7.68
N ARG A 71 0.99 -8.95 -7.16
CA ARG A 71 0.53 -9.23 -5.81
C ARG A 71 -0.97 -9.41 -5.80
N ILE A 72 -1.41 -10.43 -5.09
CA ILE A 72 -2.80 -10.64 -4.72
C ILE A 72 -2.84 -10.65 -3.21
N LEU A 73 -3.61 -9.73 -2.63
CA LEU A 73 -3.82 -9.65 -1.20
C LEU A 73 -5.33 -9.67 -0.94
N LEU A 74 -5.75 -10.50 0.00
CA LEU A 74 -7.12 -10.50 0.52
C LEU A 74 -7.13 -9.77 1.85
N LYS A 75 -8.22 -9.08 2.17
CA LYS A 75 -8.40 -8.44 3.48
C LYS A 75 -9.57 -9.06 4.21
N GLU A 76 -9.30 -9.53 5.42
CA GLU A 76 -10.28 -10.10 6.33
C GLU A 76 -10.32 -9.27 7.62
N TYR A 77 -11.53 -9.02 8.11
CA TYR A 77 -11.77 -8.22 9.30
C TYR A 77 -12.44 -9.09 10.37
N PRO A 78 -11.66 -9.72 11.27
CA PRO A 78 -12.19 -10.69 12.23
C PRO A 78 -13.24 -10.11 13.19
N TYR A 79 -13.21 -8.80 13.43
CA TYR A 79 -14.14 -8.10 14.34
C TYR A 79 -15.17 -7.23 13.62
N LYS A 80 -15.44 -7.49 12.34
CA LYS A 80 -16.38 -6.68 11.54
C LYS A 80 -17.77 -6.61 12.15
N LYS A 81 -18.26 -7.70 12.76
CA LYS A 81 -19.58 -7.78 13.37
C LYS A 81 -19.80 -6.77 14.49
N ASP A 82 -18.73 -6.42 15.23
CA ASP A 82 -18.79 -5.49 16.36
C ASP A 82 -18.91 -4.02 15.91
N TYR A 83 -18.75 -3.74 14.60
CA TYR A 83 -18.63 -2.41 14.02
C TYR A 83 -19.53 -2.16 12.82
N VAL A 84 -20.50 -3.04 12.54
CA VAL A 84 -21.35 -3.05 11.33
C VAL A 84 -22.00 -1.68 11.04
N ASN A 85 -22.31 -0.90 12.06
CA ASN A 85 -22.94 0.41 11.90
C ASN A 85 -21.95 1.60 11.82
N LYS A 86 -20.64 1.35 11.90
CA LYS A 86 -19.63 2.41 12.05
C LYS A 86 -18.57 2.43 10.96
N VAL A 87 -18.46 1.40 10.13
CA VAL A 87 -17.42 1.27 9.10
C VAL A 87 -18.04 1.34 7.72
N SER A 88 -17.86 2.48 7.10
CA SER A 88 -18.47 2.77 5.79
C SER A 88 -17.85 2.00 4.64
N THR A 89 -16.62 1.49 4.79
CA THR A 89 -15.91 0.89 3.66
C THR A 89 -14.81 -0.01 4.15
N SER A 90 -14.94 -1.29 3.86
CA SER A 90 -13.87 -2.26 4.03
C SER A 90 -13.31 -2.63 2.66
N GLN A 91 -12.03 -2.38 2.47
CA GLN A 91 -11.30 -2.92 1.35
C GLN A 91 -11.29 -4.45 1.46
N SER A 92 -11.74 -5.16 0.43
CA SER A 92 -11.79 -6.63 0.46
C SER A 92 -10.55 -7.29 -0.13
N GLY A 93 -9.71 -6.52 -0.80
CA GLY A 93 -8.47 -7.03 -1.38
C GLY A 93 -7.65 -5.97 -2.10
N LEU A 94 -6.57 -6.45 -2.72
CA LEU A 94 -5.69 -5.67 -3.57
C LEU A 94 -5.10 -6.59 -4.63
N TYR A 95 -5.19 -6.18 -5.89
CA TYR A 95 -4.61 -6.89 -7.03
C TYR A 95 -3.64 -5.95 -7.74
N GLU A 96 -2.40 -6.37 -7.95
CA GLU A 96 -1.37 -5.57 -8.59
C GLU A 96 -0.64 -6.39 -9.66
N LEU A 97 -0.34 -5.74 -10.79
CA LEU A 97 0.52 -6.26 -11.84
C LEU A 97 1.45 -5.14 -12.29
N TYR A 98 2.71 -5.47 -12.52
CA TYR A 98 3.75 -4.55 -12.98
C TYR A 98 4.60 -5.19 -14.05
N ALA A 99 5.03 -4.38 -15.00
CA ALA A 99 6.10 -4.69 -15.94
C ALA A 99 7.16 -3.60 -15.81
N THR A 100 8.41 -3.98 -15.53
CA THR A 100 9.54 -3.07 -15.37
C THR A 100 10.67 -3.50 -16.26
N ASP A 101 11.32 -2.55 -16.91
CA ASP A 101 12.53 -2.77 -17.69
C ASP A 101 13.79 -2.56 -16.83
N TYR A 102 14.95 -2.96 -17.31
CA TYR A 102 16.23 -2.79 -16.64
C TYR A 102 17.26 -2.25 -17.63
N ILE A 103 17.59 -0.96 -17.48
CA ILE A 103 18.53 -0.26 -18.33
C ILE A 103 19.73 0.16 -17.46
N LYS A 104 20.95 -0.30 -17.85
CA LYS A 104 22.17 0.05 -17.13
C LYS A 104 23.14 0.76 -18.07
N SER A 105 23.66 1.91 -17.59
CA SER A 105 24.70 2.67 -18.29
C SER A 105 25.66 3.28 -17.28
N GLY A 106 26.91 2.79 -17.27
CA GLY A 106 27.88 3.20 -16.27
C GLY A 106 27.41 2.96 -14.83
N GLY A 107 27.41 4.02 -14.03
CA GLY A 107 26.92 4.01 -12.63
C GLY A 107 25.42 4.18 -12.51
N PHE A 108 24.68 4.37 -13.60
CA PHE A 108 23.25 4.61 -13.61
C PHE A 108 22.48 3.34 -13.95
N ILE A 109 21.49 3.02 -13.13
CA ILE A 109 20.55 1.91 -13.35
C ILE A 109 19.15 2.51 -13.35
N PHE A 110 18.47 2.45 -14.49
CA PHE A 110 17.11 2.92 -14.66
C PHE A 110 16.15 1.73 -14.79
N ARG A 111 15.09 1.74 -14.03
CA ARG A 111 14.04 0.71 -14.02
C ARG A 111 12.68 1.33 -14.30
N PRO A 112 12.44 1.76 -15.56
CA PRO A 112 11.13 2.27 -15.92
C PRO A 112 10.10 1.16 -15.88
N GLY A 113 8.88 1.50 -15.53
CA GLY A 113 7.82 0.50 -15.50
C GLY A 113 6.44 1.08 -15.59
N ILE A 114 5.52 0.17 -15.87
CA ILE A 114 4.08 0.43 -15.86
C ILE A 114 3.41 -0.58 -14.93
N GLY A 115 2.38 -0.15 -14.22
CA GLY A 115 1.64 -1.00 -13.29
C GLY A 115 0.15 -0.75 -13.36
N PHE A 116 -0.58 -1.77 -12.94
CA PHE A 116 -2.02 -1.71 -12.79
C PHE A 116 -2.40 -2.24 -11.41
N ARG A 117 -3.26 -1.49 -10.69
CA ARG A 117 -3.79 -1.88 -9.37
C ARG A 117 -5.30 -1.82 -9.38
N VAL A 118 -5.94 -2.82 -8.78
CA VAL A 118 -7.37 -2.81 -8.47
C VAL A 118 -7.55 -3.01 -6.97
N ILE A 119 -8.36 -2.16 -6.37
CA ILE A 119 -8.76 -2.22 -4.97
C ILE A 119 -10.26 -2.44 -4.92
N PRO A 120 -10.75 -3.68 -4.75
CA PRO A 120 -12.16 -3.93 -4.53
C PRO A 120 -12.53 -3.62 -3.07
N TYR A 121 -13.79 -3.23 -2.87
CA TYR A 121 -14.38 -3.01 -1.56
C TYR A 121 -15.58 -3.94 -1.38
N ASP A 122 -15.90 -4.26 -0.13
CA ASP A 122 -17.02 -5.14 0.20
C ASP A 122 -18.37 -4.56 -0.24
N LYS A 123 -19.18 -5.40 -0.90
CA LYS A 123 -20.54 -5.04 -1.33
C LYS A 123 -21.53 -4.96 -0.18
N GLU A 124 -21.24 -5.57 0.97
CA GLU A 124 -22.14 -5.63 2.13
C GLU A 124 -22.28 -4.29 2.88
N ASN A 125 -21.43 -3.34 2.56
CA ASN A 125 -21.60 -1.99 3.06
C ASN A 125 -22.54 -1.23 2.13
N TYR A 126 -23.46 -0.52 2.68
CA TYR A 126 -24.62 0.23 2.18
C TYR A 126 -24.47 1.05 0.87
N TYR A 127 -23.33 1.01 0.20
CA TYR A 127 -22.94 1.95 -0.85
C TYR A 127 -22.85 1.35 -2.26
N GLY A 128 -23.35 0.12 -2.48
CA GLY A 128 -23.31 -0.53 -3.78
C GLY A 128 -21.94 -1.02 -4.19
N GLU A 129 -21.71 -1.18 -5.48
CA GLU A 129 -20.43 -1.63 -6.02
C GLU A 129 -19.36 -0.55 -5.84
N ARG A 130 -18.25 -0.94 -5.23
CA ARG A 130 -17.14 -0.03 -4.99
C ARG A 130 -15.82 -0.66 -5.39
N TYR A 131 -15.06 0.11 -6.14
CA TYR A 131 -13.70 -0.25 -6.55
C TYR A 131 -12.87 1.01 -6.78
N GLU A 132 -11.57 0.82 -6.82
CA GLU A 132 -10.60 1.77 -7.31
C GLU A 132 -9.65 1.06 -8.28
N ARG A 133 -9.40 1.63 -9.45
CA ARG A 133 -8.45 1.13 -10.45
C ARG A 133 -7.40 2.19 -10.69
N GLN A 134 -6.14 1.81 -10.59
CA GLN A 134 -5.00 2.70 -10.79
C GLN A 134 -4.16 2.22 -11.96
N LEU A 135 -3.80 3.15 -12.85
CA LEU A 135 -2.68 3.00 -13.77
C LEU A 135 -1.46 3.69 -13.15
N ARG A 136 -0.32 3.02 -13.10
CA ARG A 136 0.90 3.48 -12.45
C ARG A 136 2.05 3.57 -13.43
N ILE A 137 2.87 4.61 -13.30
CA ILE A 137 4.12 4.80 -14.01
C ILE A 137 5.25 4.82 -12.98
N LEU A 138 6.27 4.01 -13.19
CA LEU A 138 7.38 3.79 -12.26
C LEU A 138 8.69 4.37 -12.83
N PRO A 139 9.12 5.58 -12.47
CA PRO A 139 10.40 6.14 -12.89
C PRO A 139 11.51 5.82 -11.86
N GLN A 140 11.81 4.54 -11.65
CA GLN A 140 12.75 4.12 -10.63
C GLN A 140 14.20 4.13 -11.13
N PHE A 141 15.14 4.60 -10.32
CA PHE A 141 16.55 4.53 -10.66
C PHE A 141 17.48 4.46 -9.45
N ASP A 142 18.69 3.96 -9.68
CA ASP A 142 19.83 4.05 -8.79
C ASP A 142 20.99 4.74 -9.51
N TYR A 143 21.78 5.52 -8.79
CA TYR A 143 23.01 6.13 -9.28
C TYR A 143 24.14 5.87 -8.29
N LEU A 144 25.24 5.27 -8.76
CA LEU A 144 26.43 5.02 -7.97
C LEU A 144 27.17 6.34 -7.74
N LEU A 145 27.20 6.78 -6.48
CA LEU A 145 27.99 7.96 -6.05
C LEU A 145 29.44 7.57 -5.80
N THR A 146 29.66 6.42 -5.16
CA THR A 146 30.95 5.78 -4.90
C THR A 146 30.79 4.27 -5.00
N GLN A 147 31.86 3.49 -4.77
CA GLN A 147 31.77 2.02 -4.71
C GLN A 147 30.82 1.52 -3.61
N ASP A 148 30.73 2.27 -2.50
CA ASP A 148 29.94 1.91 -1.33
C ASP A 148 28.65 2.70 -1.19
N SER A 149 28.46 3.74 -1.99
CA SER A 149 27.30 4.65 -1.87
C SER A 149 26.54 4.75 -3.16
N ARG A 150 25.22 4.71 -3.05
CA ARG A 150 24.31 4.95 -4.18
C ARG A 150 23.16 5.84 -3.77
N PHE A 151 22.80 6.75 -4.63
CA PHE A 151 21.53 7.44 -4.59
C PHE A 151 20.44 6.52 -5.18
N TYR A 152 19.25 6.55 -4.63
CA TYR A 152 18.10 5.82 -5.17
C TYR A 152 16.86 6.70 -5.23
N LEU A 153 16.01 6.42 -6.22
CA LEU A 153 14.63 6.86 -6.31
C LEU A 153 13.77 5.65 -6.64
N ASN A 154 12.82 5.34 -5.76
CA ASN A 154 11.85 4.28 -5.98
C ASN A 154 10.44 4.86 -5.79
N GLY A 155 9.49 4.43 -6.60
CA GLY A 155 8.13 4.89 -6.44
C GLY A 155 7.35 4.89 -7.76
N PHE A 156 6.24 5.58 -7.74
CA PHE A 156 5.34 5.66 -8.88
C PHE A 156 4.48 6.91 -8.82
N PHE A 157 4.03 7.34 -9.98
CA PHE A 157 2.85 8.17 -10.18
C PHE A 157 1.66 7.31 -10.54
N TYR A 158 0.45 7.74 -10.20
CA TYR A 158 -0.75 7.06 -10.65
C TYR A 158 -1.86 8.03 -11.03
N ILE A 159 -2.70 7.56 -11.93
CA ILE A 159 -4.04 8.07 -12.17
C ILE A 159 -5.02 6.97 -11.82
N ALA A 160 -6.15 7.32 -11.23
CA ALA A 160 -7.15 6.35 -10.84
C ALA A 160 -8.54 6.75 -11.26
N ASP A 161 -9.37 5.75 -11.57
CA ASP A 161 -10.81 5.88 -11.51
C ASP A 161 -11.34 5.10 -10.30
N SER A 162 -12.27 5.68 -9.59
CA SER A 162 -12.94 5.03 -8.48
C SER A 162 -14.44 5.20 -8.56
N LYS A 163 -15.17 4.18 -8.11
CA LYS A 163 -16.63 4.20 -8.03
C LYS A 163 -17.04 3.93 -6.59
N GLY A 164 -18.06 4.64 -6.13
CA GLY A 164 -18.64 4.47 -4.81
C GLY A 164 -18.43 5.68 -3.92
N SER A 165 -19.14 5.74 -2.80
CA SER A 165 -18.98 6.82 -1.84
C SER A 165 -17.69 6.68 -1.06
N ARG A 166 -16.91 7.74 -0.94
CA ARG A 166 -15.75 7.82 -0.05
C ARG A 166 -16.14 8.38 1.31
N LYS A 167 -15.29 8.15 2.28
CA LYS A 167 -15.40 8.32 3.74
C LYS A 167 -16.28 9.46 4.30
N ASN A 168 -16.49 10.55 3.59
CA ASN A 168 -17.13 11.75 4.13
C ASN A 168 -18.59 11.94 3.69
N ASP A 169 -19.11 11.06 2.82
CA ASP A 169 -20.46 11.22 2.26
C ASP A 169 -21.60 10.88 3.23
N ARG A 170 -21.27 10.47 4.45
CA ARG A 170 -22.28 10.16 5.48
C ARG A 170 -23.04 11.38 6.02
N THR A 171 -22.48 12.57 5.86
CA THR A 171 -23.07 13.83 6.35
C THR A 171 -23.80 14.60 5.27
N ILE A 172 -23.68 14.17 4.03
CA ILE A 172 -24.29 14.84 2.88
C ILE A 172 -25.40 13.93 2.37
N ASP A 173 -26.63 14.35 2.53
CA ASP A 173 -27.78 13.73 1.89
C ASP A 173 -27.69 14.02 0.37
N PRO A 174 -27.33 13.02 -0.46
CA PRO A 174 -27.13 13.25 -1.88
C PRO A 174 -28.43 13.64 -2.61
N TYR A 175 -29.60 13.34 -2.04
CA TYR A 175 -30.89 13.76 -2.58
C TYR A 175 -31.16 15.25 -2.39
N ASN A 176 -30.97 15.74 -1.17
CA ASN A 176 -31.21 17.15 -0.87
C ASN A 176 -30.16 18.06 -1.49
N ASN A 177 -29.05 17.47 -1.91
CA ASN A 177 -27.95 18.19 -2.50
C ASN A 177 -27.94 18.14 -4.04
N GLY A 178 -28.86 17.42 -4.68
CA GLY A 178 -28.97 17.35 -6.13
C GLY A 178 -27.81 16.61 -6.83
N GLU A 179 -27.04 15.81 -6.08
CA GLU A 179 -25.87 15.11 -6.61
C GLU A 179 -26.24 13.86 -7.40
N CYS A 180 -27.43 13.29 -7.17
CA CYS A 180 -27.97 12.21 -7.98
C CYS A 180 -29.50 12.22 -8.04
N LYS A 181 -30.05 11.52 -9.02
CA LYS A 181 -31.49 11.27 -9.09
C LYS A 181 -31.87 10.13 -8.16
N ALA A 182 -33.11 10.14 -7.67
CA ALA A 182 -33.64 9.07 -6.83
C ALA A 182 -33.54 7.68 -7.49
N SER A 183 -33.61 7.62 -8.84
CA SER A 183 -33.46 6.40 -9.64
C SER A 183 -32.05 5.80 -9.60
N ASP A 184 -31.04 6.59 -9.25
CA ASP A 184 -29.62 6.19 -9.28
C ASP A 184 -29.13 5.75 -7.89
N ALA A 185 -30.00 5.86 -6.90
CA ALA A 185 -29.71 5.47 -5.54
C ALA A 185 -29.89 3.98 -5.31
N ASN A 186 -29.08 3.41 -4.42
CA ASN A 186 -29.31 2.06 -3.93
C ASN A 186 -30.55 2.00 -3.00
N ALA A 187 -30.92 0.80 -2.55
CA ALA A 187 -32.07 0.57 -1.65
C ALA A 187 -32.02 1.37 -0.32
N PHE A 188 -30.88 1.97 0.02
CA PHE A 188 -30.67 2.77 1.23
C PHE A 188 -30.54 4.28 0.95
N GLY A 189 -30.79 4.71 -0.29
CA GLY A 189 -30.75 6.11 -0.65
C GLY A 189 -29.38 6.71 -0.97
N PHE A 190 -28.35 5.89 -1.15
CA PHE A 190 -26.98 6.36 -1.45
C PHE A 190 -26.67 6.23 -2.94
N CYS A 191 -26.04 7.24 -3.48
CA CYS A 191 -25.61 7.30 -4.86
C CYS A 191 -24.18 6.84 -5.07
N SER A 192 -23.96 6.07 -6.12
CA SER A 192 -22.65 5.72 -6.60
C SER A 192 -22.10 6.84 -7.47
N LYS A 193 -21.05 7.52 -7.03
CA LYS A 193 -20.37 8.56 -7.83
C LYS A 193 -19.05 8.01 -8.38
N LYS A 194 -18.67 8.43 -9.57
CA LYS A 194 -17.34 8.19 -10.12
C LYS A 194 -16.42 9.35 -9.73
N TYR A 195 -15.20 9.01 -9.30
CA TYR A 195 -14.17 9.97 -8.94
C TYR A 195 -12.94 9.72 -9.80
N SER A 196 -12.24 10.80 -10.14
CA SER A 196 -10.92 10.74 -10.73
C SER A 196 -9.90 11.10 -9.66
N ASP A 197 -8.93 10.24 -9.47
CA ASP A 197 -7.89 10.40 -8.47
C ASP A 197 -6.54 10.42 -9.18
N TRP A 198 -5.57 11.09 -8.58
CA TRP A 198 -4.19 11.01 -9.00
C TRP A 198 -3.29 11.14 -7.79
N GLY A 199 -2.10 10.63 -7.90
CA GLY A 199 -1.15 10.76 -6.82
C GLY A 199 0.20 10.17 -7.15
N TYR A 200 1.05 10.16 -6.15
CA TYR A 200 2.38 9.57 -6.21
C TYR A 200 2.80 9.04 -4.85
N GLU A 201 3.76 8.12 -4.88
CA GLU A 201 4.48 7.64 -3.72
C GLU A 201 5.94 7.44 -4.12
N PHE A 202 6.87 8.11 -3.42
CA PHE A 202 8.30 8.04 -3.68
C PHE A 202 9.11 7.88 -2.40
N ASP A 203 10.12 7.01 -2.48
CA ASP A 203 11.23 6.93 -1.55
C ASP A 203 12.49 7.36 -2.29
N ALA A 204 13.17 8.42 -1.83
CA ALA A 204 14.43 8.89 -2.38
C ALA A 204 15.48 9.03 -1.27
N GLY A 205 16.74 8.67 -1.55
CA GLY A 205 17.76 8.76 -0.51
C GLY A 205 19.11 8.21 -0.93
N VAL A 206 19.99 8.11 0.02
CA VAL A 206 21.34 7.56 -0.14
C VAL A 206 21.45 6.29 0.70
N HIS A 207 21.87 5.22 0.05
CA HIS A 207 22.28 3.98 0.69
C HIS A 207 23.80 3.91 0.71
N HIS A 208 24.38 3.58 1.87
CA HIS A 208 25.82 3.45 2.07
C HIS A 208 26.16 2.13 2.75
N ASN A 209 27.10 1.37 2.18
CA ASN A 209 27.67 0.18 2.81
C ASN A 209 28.82 0.63 3.72
N ILE A 210 28.63 0.50 5.03
CA ILE A 210 29.67 0.81 6.04
C ILE A 210 30.78 -0.25 5.94
N ASN A 211 30.40 -1.50 5.73
CA ASN A 211 31.27 -2.64 5.48
C ASN A 211 30.45 -3.80 4.85
N SER A 212 31.07 -4.97 4.67
CA SER A 212 30.40 -6.15 4.09
C SER A 212 29.20 -6.66 4.86
N PHE A 213 29.04 -6.29 6.13
CA PHE A 213 27.94 -6.76 7.00
C PHE A 213 26.92 -5.66 7.30
N ASN A 214 27.31 -4.40 7.19
CA ASN A 214 26.52 -3.29 7.69
C ASN A 214 26.26 -2.28 6.59
N SER A 215 25.03 -1.86 6.47
CA SER A 215 24.65 -0.75 5.60
C SER A 215 23.62 0.15 6.27
N ILE A 216 23.55 1.39 5.81
CA ILE A 216 22.61 2.41 6.27
C ILE A 216 21.98 3.09 5.06
N ALA A 217 20.71 3.45 5.16
CA ALA A 217 20.07 4.32 4.20
C ALA A 217 19.39 5.49 4.91
N LEU A 218 19.62 6.69 4.39
CA LEU A 218 18.98 7.92 4.79
C LEU A 218 18.17 8.44 3.61
N GLY A 219 16.94 8.86 3.84
CA GLY A 219 16.09 9.30 2.76
C GLY A 219 14.85 10.07 3.19
N ILE A 220 14.05 10.36 2.20
CA ILE A 220 12.75 10.99 2.32
C ILE A 220 11.72 10.08 1.65
N HIS A 221 10.62 9.85 2.35
CA HIS A 221 9.41 9.27 1.81
C HIS A 221 8.38 10.36 1.59
N THR A 222 7.77 10.40 0.41
CA THR A 222 6.70 11.35 0.12
C THR A 222 5.55 10.65 -0.57
N GLU A 223 4.34 11.02 -0.18
CA GLU A 223 3.09 10.44 -0.67
C GLU A 223 2.09 11.57 -0.91
N PHE A 224 1.37 11.50 -2.00
CA PHE A 224 0.27 12.38 -2.31
C PHE A 224 -0.89 11.57 -2.89
N ASP A 225 -2.09 11.81 -2.36
CA ASP A 225 -3.35 11.23 -2.85
C ASP A 225 -4.36 12.37 -3.03
N GLY A 226 -4.62 12.75 -4.29
CA GLY A 226 -5.55 13.80 -4.66
C GLY A 226 -6.84 13.22 -5.21
N VAL A 227 -7.94 13.42 -4.49
CA VAL A 227 -9.28 13.02 -4.91
C VAL A 227 -10.06 14.25 -5.35
N THR A 228 -10.47 14.26 -6.61
CA THR A 228 -11.23 15.38 -7.18
C THR A 228 -12.45 15.68 -6.31
N ASN A 229 -12.56 16.94 -5.89
CA ASN A 229 -13.69 17.46 -5.10
C ASN A 229 -13.91 16.80 -3.74
N ASN A 230 -12.93 16.09 -3.19
CA ASN A 230 -13.05 15.42 -1.90
C ASN A 230 -11.92 15.80 -0.95
N TYR A 231 -10.68 15.37 -1.21
CA TYR A 231 -9.54 15.72 -0.39
C TYR A 231 -8.21 15.65 -1.15
N ASP A 232 -7.20 16.30 -0.60
CA ASP A 232 -5.79 16.03 -0.88
C ASP A 232 -5.12 15.56 0.41
N ASP A 233 -4.41 14.46 0.37
CA ASP A 233 -3.57 13.95 1.47
C ASP A 233 -2.12 13.96 1.02
N GLN A 234 -1.30 14.79 1.65
CA GLN A 234 0.13 14.90 1.38
C GLN A 234 0.91 14.51 2.62
N LEU A 235 1.90 13.64 2.46
CA LEU A 235 2.79 13.18 3.50
C LEU A 235 4.23 13.37 3.07
N VAL A 236 5.08 13.84 3.99
CA VAL A 236 6.54 13.84 3.88
C VAL A 236 7.13 13.29 5.17
N GLN A 237 8.02 12.30 5.06
CA GLN A 237 8.71 11.67 6.19
C GLN A 237 10.21 11.58 5.93
N GLY A 238 11.02 11.82 6.95
CA GLY A 238 12.42 11.39 6.98
C GLY A 238 12.49 9.90 7.26
N THR A 239 13.38 9.18 6.58
CA THR A 239 13.56 7.73 6.72
C THR A 239 14.99 7.41 7.10
N LEU A 240 15.17 6.48 8.03
CA LEU A 240 16.45 5.89 8.38
C LEU A 240 16.25 4.37 8.44
N ASP A 241 17.03 3.66 7.64
CA ASP A 241 17.09 2.20 7.60
C ASP A 241 18.53 1.76 7.88
N TYR A 242 18.72 0.87 8.84
CA TYR A 242 19.98 0.18 9.06
C TYR A 242 19.82 -1.29 8.73
N GLN A 243 20.82 -1.92 8.17
CA GLN A 243 20.80 -3.35 7.89
C GLN A 243 22.11 -4.01 8.32
N TYR A 244 21.97 -5.04 9.15
CA TYR A 244 23.03 -5.97 9.49
C TYR A 244 22.82 -7.29 8.78
N ARG A 245 23.86 -7.82 8.14
CA ARG A 245 23.84 -9.11 7.44
C ARG A 245 24.95 -9.99 7.96
N THR A 246 24.62 -11.24 8.29
CA THR A 246 25.59 -12.26 8.66
C THR A 246 25.18 -13.61 8.13
N GLY A 247 26.00 -14.22 7.26
CA GLY A 247 25.70 -15.48 6.63
C GLY A 247 24.30 -15.51 5.99
N LYS A 248 23.39 -16.24 6.61
CA LYS A 248 22.01 -16.42 6.11
C LYS A 248 21.00 -15.43 6.70
N LEU A 249 21.38 -14.63 7.69
CA LEU A 249 20.49 -13.74 8.43
C LEU A 249 20.75 -12.28 8.04
N ALA A 250 19.68 -11.55 7.78
CA ALA A 250 19.70 -10.10 7.72
C ALA A 250 18.66 -9.51 8.70
N LEU A 251 19.08 -8.50 9.46
CA LEU A 251 18.24 -7.76 10.40
C LEU A 251 18.28 -6.28 10.03
N GLY A 252 17.13 -5.60 10.07
CA GLY A 252 17.03 -4.20 9.65
C GLY A 252 16.05 -3.41 10.50
N PRO A 253 16.48 -2.77 11.60
CA PRO A 253 15.68 -1.75 12.24
C PRO A 253 15.53 -0.53 11.32
N TYR A 254 14.37 0.11 11.39
CA TYR A 254 14.10 1.32 10.64
C TYR A 254 13.15 2.26 11.36
N VAL A 255 13.24 3.53 11.00
CA VAL A 255 12.30 4.55 11.47
C VAL A 255 11.82 5.40 10.29
N ARG A 256 10.57 5.86 10.38
CA ARG A 256 10.00 6.91 9.53
C ARG A 256 9.41 7.96 10.44
N ILE A 257 9.88 9.19 10.32
CA ILE A 257 9.46 10.32 11.14
C ILE A 257 8.77 11.33 10.24
N ALA A 258 7.53 11.69 10.57
CA ALA A 258 6.80 12.68 9.81
C ALA A 258 7.48 14.05 9.94
N ILE A 259 7.80 14.65 8.80
CA ILE A 259 8.19 16.04 8.66
C ILE A 259 6.92 16.88 8.54
N ASP A 260 5.99 16.45 7.67
CA ASP A 260 4.67 17.05 7.52
C ASP A 260 3.66 16.01 7.03
N ARG A 261 2.41 16.16 7.45
CA ARG A 261 1.25 15.54 6.80
C ARG A 261 0.06 16.47 6.88
N THR A 262 -0.43 16.81 5.71
CA THR A 262 -1.55 17.73 5.53
C THR A 262 -2.66 17.06 4.76
N ILE A 263 -3.88 17.05 5.31
CA ILE A 263 -5.09 16.59 4.66
C ILE A 263 -5.99 17.79 4.42
N LYS A 264 -6.16 18.18 3.16
CA LYS A 264 -7.07 19.26 2.76
C LYS A 264 -8.41 18.65 2.37
N LEU A 265 -9.43 18.85 3.20
CA LEU A 265 -10.80 18.47 2.86
C LEU A 265 -11.39 19.54 1.94
N LYS A 266 -11.95 19.13 0.81
CA LYS A 266 -12.54 20.01 -0.20
C LYS A 266 -14.05 19.90 -0.17
N SER A 267 -14.75 21.03 -0.30
CA SER A 267 -16.19 21.06 -0.47
C SER A 267 -16.54 21.73 -1.81
N GLU A 268 -17.21 21.01 -2.69
CA GLU A 268 -17.69 21.56 -3.97
C GLU A 268 -18.67 22.74 -3.77
N LYS A 269 -19.49 22.67 -2.72
CA LYS A 269 -20.60 23.60 -2.50
C LYS A 269 -20.23 24.85 -1.71
N ASN A 270 -19.22 24.73 -0.86
CA ASN A 270 -18.75 25.85 -0.06
C ASN A 270 -17.22 25.83 0.06
N PRO A 271 -16.49 26.44 -0.87
CA PRO A 271 -15.02 26.54 -0.81
C PRO A 271 -14.51 27.16 0.50
N LEU A 272 -15.33 27.98 1.18
CA LEU A 272 -14.98 28.59 2.47
C LEU A 272 -14.99 27.57 3.63
N SER A 273 -15.59 26.38 3.43
CA SER A 273 -15.59 25.30 4.42
C SER A 273 -14.45 24.30 4.24
N ASN A 274 -13.48 24.58 3.36
CA ASN A 274 -12.29 23.75 3.21
C ASN A 274 -11.49 23.74 4.52
N VAL A 275 -11.27 22.54 5.05
CA VAL A 275 -10.54 22.34 6.29
C VAL A 275 -9.18 21.70 5.99
N THR A 276 -8.16 22.22 6.65
CA THR A 276 -6.81 21.62 6.58
C THR A 276 -6.50 20.96 7.92
N LEU A 277 -6.28 19.66 7.87
CA LEU A 277 -5.94 18.84 9.03
C LEU A 277 -4.46 18.49 8.99
N LYS A 278 -3.78 18.55 10.15
CA LYS A 278 -2.41 18.10 10.33
C LYS A 278 -2.41 16.80 11.14
N GLN A 279 -2.15 15.70 10.45
CA GLN A 279 -2.22 14.35 11.04
C GLN A 279 -0.93 13.56 10.80
N PRO A 280 0.25 14.02 11.26
CA PRO A 280 1.50 13.33 11.06
C PRO A 280 1.50 11.96 11.74
N TYR A 281 2.23 11.00 11.16
CA TYR A 281 2.46 9.71 11.79
C TYR A 281 3.92 9.29 11.72
N ASN A 282 4.38 8.66 12.80
CA ASN A 282 5.70 8.08 12.91
C ASN A 282 5.62 6.56 12.93
N ARG A 283 6.64 5.90 12.39
CA ARG A 283 6.74 4.45 12.34
C ARG A 283 8.10 4.00 12.81
N TYR A 284 8.11 2.99 13.67
CA TYR A 284 9.31 2.37 14.24
C TYR A 284 9.22 0.87 14.00
N GLY A 285 10.16 0.30 13.30
CA GLY A 285 10.05 -1.10 12.88
C GLY A 285 11.37 -1.84 12.83
N ILE A 286 11.24 -3.14 12.65
CA ILE A 286 12.34 -4.06 12.38
C ILE A 286 11.93 -5.04 11.31
N ARG A 287 12.86 -5.36 10.41
CA ARG A 287 12.74 -6.41 9.41
C ARG A 287 13.78 -7.49 9.66
N ALA A 288 13.40 -8.72 9.41
CA ALA A 288 14.29 -9.85 9.45
C ALA A 288 14.13 -10.66 8.17
N HIS A 289 15.23 -11.20 7.67
CA HIS A 289 15.23 -12.12 6.55
C HIS A 289 16.21 -13.25 6.83
N TYR A 290 15.78 -14.49 6.57
CA TYR A 290 16.60 -15.67 6.73
C TYR A 290 16.57 -16.54 5.47
N SER A 291 17.73 -16.86 4.92
CA SER A 291 17.89 -17.75 3.77
C SER A 291 18.22 -19.17 4.25
N PHE A 292 17.28 -20.11 4.06
CA PHE A 292 17.54 -21.52 4.42
C PHE A 292 18.58 -22.13 3.49
N ASN A 293 18.42 -21.84 2.17
CA ASN A 293 19.30 -22.27 1.09
C ASN A 293 19.14 -21.31 -0.10
N GLY A 294 19.73 -21.61 -1.26
CA GLY A 294 19.64 -20.76 -2.45
C GLY A 294 18.21 -20.58 -3.00
N ARG A 295 17.27 -21.46 -2.67
CA ARG A 295 15.90 -21.42 -3.19
C ARG A 295 14.87 -20.91 -2.16
N TRP A 296 15.04 -21.22 -0.88
CA TRP A 296 14.06 -20.91 0.14
C TRP A 296 14.53 -19.84 1.12
N SER A 297 13.66 -18.90 1.40
CA SER A 297 13.90 -17.89 2.43
C SER A 297 12.60 -17.54 3.17
N MET A 298 12.76 -16.94 4.32
CA MET A 298 11.67 -16.44 5.17
C MET A 298 11.92 -14.97 5.49
N GLY A 299 10.87 -14.18 5.50
CA GLY A 299 10.91 -12.77 5.90
C GLY A 299 9.89 -12.48 7.00
N ALA A 300 10.27 -11.62 7.91
CA ALA A 300 9.39 -11.07 8.93
C ALA A 300 9.56 -9.55 9.02
N GLU A 301 8.50 -8.85 9.35
CA GLU A 301 8.50 -7.42 9.61
C GLU A 301 7.51 -7.11 10.72
N THR A 302 7.89 -6.23 11.64
CA THR A 302 6.96 -5.65 12.60
C THR A 302 7.24 -4.17 12.74
N TYR A 303 6.18 -3.37 12.92
CA TYR A 303 6.33 -1.98 13.29
C TYR A 303 5.21 -1.49 14.19
N TYR A 304 5.53 -0.47 14.96
CA TYR A 304 4.61 0.34 15.71
C TYR A 304 4.45 1.70 15.03
N GLN A 305 3.22 2.16 14.86
CA GLN A 305 2.91 3.46 14.28
C GLN A 305 2.04 4.27 15.23
N THR A 306 2.41 5.52 15.43
CA THR A 306 1.59 6.53 16.11
C THR A 306 1.15 7.57 15.10
N GLU A 307 -0.11 7.96 15.12
CA GLU A 307 -0.67 8.98 14.24
C GLU A 307 -1.43 10.01 15.06
N LYS A 308 -1.03 11.28 14.91
CA LYS A 308 -1.78 12.40 15.46
C LYS A 308 -3.10 12.52 14.70
N MET A 309 -4.20 12.70 15.41
CA MET A 309 -5.52 12.82 14.80
C MET A 309 -6.13 14.17 15.14
N GLN A 310 -6.84 14.76 14.18
CA GLN A 310 -7.64 15.96 14.38
C GLN A 310 -9.08 15.69 13.94
N ASP A 311 -10.04 16.36 14.60
CA ASP A 311 -11.43 16.38 14.16
C ASP A 311 -11.61 17.27 12.90
N GLN A 312 -12.83 17.35 12.39
CA GLN A 312 -13.14 18.19 11.23
C GLN A 312 -12.97 19.69 11.47
N SER A 313 -12.89 20.11 12.72
CA SER A 313 -12.62 21.50 13.11
C SER A 313 -11.15 21.80 13.35
N GLY A 314 -10.27 20.79 13.18
CA GLY A 314 -8.83 20.91 13.37
C GLY A 314 -8.38 20.72 14.83
N ASN A 315 -9.28 20.39 15.76
CA ASN A 315 -8.91 20.14 17.14
C ASN A 315 -8.24 18.79 17.31
N ASP A 316 -7.22 18.73 18.13
CA ASP A 316 -6.54 17.48 18.45
C ASP A 316 -7.47 16.53 19.21
N ILE A 317 -7.55 15.29 18.72
CA ILE A 317 -8.26 14.19 19.36
C ILE A 317 -7.27 13.08 19.72
N GLN A 318 -7.77 11.99 20.32
CA GLN A 318 -6.93 10.87 20.73
C GLN A 318 -6.10 10.33 19.54
N SER A 319 -4.77 10.25 19.71
CA SER A 319 -3.86 9.71 18.71
C SER A 319 -4.18 8.26 18.38
N ARG A 320 -4.09 7.91 17.11
CA ARG A 320 -4.27 6.54 16.64
C ARG A 320 -2.98 5.76 16.75
N LYS A 321 -3.05 4.54 17.24
CA LYS A 321 -1.94 3.60 17.35
C LYS A 321 -2.19 2.38 16.47
N LYS A 322 -1.15 1.88 15.81
CA LYS A 322 -1.20 0.68 14.99
C LYS A 322 0.02 -0.19 15.24
N TRP A 323 -0.19 -1.49 15.39
CA TRP A 323 0.82 -2.51 15.27
C TRP A 323 0.66 -3.23 13.94
N PHE A 324 1.74 -3.49 13.30
CA PHE A 324 1.80 -4.25 12.05
C PHE A 324 2.75 -5.42 12.21
N TYR A 325 2.33 -6.57 11.71
CA TYR A 325 3.12 -7.79 11.67
C TYR A 325 3.01 -8.39 10.28
N LYS A 326 4.12 -8.86 9.77
CA LYS A 326 4.20 -9.53 8.48
C LYS A 326 5.11 -10.73 8.57
N LEU A 327 4.67 -11.84 8.01
CA LEU A 327 5.45 -13.06 7.86
C LEU A 327 5.30 -13.57 6.45
N ASN A 328 6.39 -14.08 5.89
CA ASN A 328 6.34 -14.68 4.56
C ASN A 328 7.40 -15.75 4.38
N ILE A 329 7.13 -16.66 3.43
CA ILE A 329 8.07 -17.63 2.89
C ILE A 329 8.17 -17.42 1.38
N GLN A 330 9.38 -17.52 0.84
CA GLN A 330 9.66 -17.29 -0.56
C GLN A 330 10.41 -18.48 -1.15
N TYR A 331 10.00 -18.86 -2.35
CA TYR A 331 10.72 -19.81 -3.19
C TYR A 331 11.26 -19.09 -4.43
N ASN A 332 12.55 -19.26 -4.71
CA ASN A 332 13.22 -18.74 -5.90
C ASN A 332 13.43 -19.91 -6.90
N PHE A 333 13.21 -19.66 -8.18
CA PHE A 333 13.36 -20.64 -9.26
C PHE A 333 14.18 -20.09 -10.41
#